data_009d509d0282bb3d54bc88897240630c
#
_entry.id   009d509d0282bb3d54bc88897240630c
#
_cell.length_a   1.000
_cell.length_b   1.000
_cell.length_c   1.000
_cell.angle_alpha   90.00
_cell.angle_beta   90.00
_cell.angle_gamma   90.00
#
_symmetry.space_group_name_H-M   'P 1'
#
loop_
_entity.id
_entity.type
_entity.pdbx_description
1 polymer ?
#
loop_
_entity_poly.entity_id
_entity_poly.type
_entity_poly.pdbx_seq_one_letter_code
_entity_poly.pdbx_strand_id
1 'polypeptide(L)'
;WFSASLSMTALVCLLVSDSVLLSVLILLINFYFQKNFFHHSQKFGAFYSLAVIVCGVIFYKVRLELGLYHTAWLIGIVVVTDTAGYLIGRILGGPKVFPRISPNKTWSGVLAGWFSVGIFSWFFVENIAPENLFIKFISISIILSAAAQIGDMIQSHLKRRNDVKDSSGLLPGHGGFMD
;
A
#
# COMPACT_ATOMS: atom_id res chain seq x y z
N TRP A 1 0.47 -6.94 -15.28
CA TRP A 1 -0.83 -6.41 -14.81
C TRP A 1 -1.70 -7.52 -14.23
N PHE A 2 -1.85 -8.62 -14.95
CA PHE A 2 -2.57 -9.81 -14.48
C PHE A 2 -1.98 -10.35 -13.17
N SER A 3 -0.67 -10.26 -12.99
CA SER A 3 0.04 -10.72 -11.80
C SER A 3 -0.28 -9.89 -10.55
N ALA A 4 -0.44 -8.59 -10.71
CA ALA A 4 -0.76 -7.70 -9.59
C ALA A 4 -2.21 -7.91 -9.10
N SER A 5 -3.15 -8.12 -10.02
CA SER A 5 -4.54 -8.46 -9.66
C SER A 5 -4.61 -9.82 -8.94
N LEU A 6 -3.79 -10.80 -9.39
CA LEU A 6 -3.71 -12.11 -8.72
C LEU A 6 -3.10 -12.02 -7.32
N SER A 7 -2.09 -11.16 -7.11
CA SER A 7 -1.51 -10.98 -5.76
C SER A 7 -2.52 -10.34 -4.81
N MET A 8 -3.33 -9.40 -5.29
CA MET A 8 -4.37 -8.79 -4.47
C MET A 8 -5.53 -9.75 -4.20
N THR A 9 -5.94 -10.56 -5.18
CA THR A 9 -6.95 -11.60 -4.91
C THR A 9 -6.44 -12.65 -3.93
N ALA A 10 -5.15 -13.01 -3.97
CA ALA A 10 -4.54 -13.87 -2.97
C ALA A 10 -4.58 -13.23 -1.58
N LEU A 11 -4.30 -11.93 -1.48
CA LEU A 11 -4.35 -11.19 -0.22
C LEU A 11 -5.78 -11.09 0.32
N VAL A 12 -6.77 -10.86 -0.53
CA VAL A 12 -8.18 -10.86 -0.15
C VAL A 12 -8.63 -12.27 0.26
N CYS A 13 -8.21 -13.32 -0.44
CA CYS A 13 -8.51 -14.69 -0.04
C CYS A 13 -7.87 -15.06 1.31
N LEU A 14 -6.66 -14.59 1.60
CA LEU A 14 -6.02 -14.74 2.92
C LEU A 14 -6.80 -14.03 4.03
N LEU A 15 -7.44 -12.92 3.71
CA LEU A 15 -8.23 -12.15 4.68
C LEU A 15 -9.62 -12.76 4.94
N VAL A 16 -10.21 -13.39 3.94
CA VAL A 16 -11.61 -13.86 3.96
C VAL A 16 -11.69 -15.34 4.29
N SER A 17 -10.73 -16.14 3.81
CA SER A 17 -10.70 -17.58 4.07
C SER A 17 -9.47 -17.94 4.89
N ASP A 18 -9.63 -18.71 5.97
CA ASP A 18 -8.52 -19.26 6.77
C ASP A 18 -7.66 -20.28 6.00
N SER A 19 -7.85 -20.43 4.69
CA SER A 19 -7.12 -21.36 3.84
C SER A 19 -5.81 -20.77 3.32
N VAL A 20 -4.77 -20.88 4.14
CA VAL A 20 -3.38 -20.53 3.78
C VAL A 20 -2.95 -21.22 2.48
N LEU A 21 -3.40 -22.47 2.26
CA LEU A 21 -3.11 -23.26 1.06
C LEU A 21 -3.61 -22.59 -0.23
N LEU A 22 -4.83 -22.08 -0.24
CA LEU A 22 -5.39 -21.39 -1.41
C LEU A 22 -4.61 -20.12 -1.76
N SER A 23 -4.21 -19.38 -0.75
CA SER A 23 -3.45 -18.13 -0.91
C SER A 23 -2.04 -18.40 -1.44
N VAL A 24 -1.37 -19.41 -0.93
CA VAL A 24 -0.05 -19.85 -1.42
C VAL A 24 -0.17 -20.35 -2.86
N LEU A 25 -1.21 -21.09 -3.21
CA LEU A 25 -1.44 -21.56 -4.58
C LEU A 25 -1.62 -20.39 -5.55
N ILE A 26 -2.43 -19.39 -5.19
CA ILE A 26 -2.64 -18.18 -6.01
C ILE A 26 -1.33 -17.39 -6.17
N LEU A 27 -0.52 -17.31 -5.12
CA LEU A 27 0.78 -16.65 -5.18
C LEU A 27 1.79 -17.40 -6.06
N LEU A 28 1.79 -18.73 -6.04
CA LEU A 28 2.62 -19.56 -6.93
C LEU A 28 2.19 -19.43 -8.39
N ILE A 29 0.89 -19.41 -8.66
CA ILE A 29 0.33 -19.17 -9.99
C ILE A 29 0.77 -17.78 -10.49
N ASN A 30 0.69 -16.77 -9.62
CA ASN A 30 1.15 -15.42 -9.92
C ASN A 30 2.65 -15.38 -10.28
N PHE A 31 3.48 -16.04 -9.48
CA PHE A 31 4.92 -16.14 -9.74
C PHE A 31 5.23 -16.82 -11.08
N TYR A 32 4.52 -17.89 -11.42
CA TYR A 32 4.65 -18.58 -12.70
C TYR A 32 4.29 -17.68 -13.90
N PHE A 33 3.17 -16.95 -13.81
CA PHE A 33 2.77 -16.01 -14.85
C PHE A 33 3.73 -14.82 -14.99
N GLN A 34 4.27 -14.30 -13.89
CA GLN A 34 5.26 -13.23 -13.95
C GLN A 34 6.54 -13.63 -14.66
N LYS A 35 7.04 -14.85 -14.45
CA LYS A 35 8.24 -15.37 -15.11
C LYS A 35 8.12 -15.34 -16.64
N ASN A 36 6.93 -15.58 -17.16
CA ASN A 36 6.67 -15.62 -18.61
C ASN A 36 6.40 -14.24 -19.22
N PHE A 37 5.98 -13.25 -18.42
CA PHE A 37 5.56 -11.93 -18.92
C PHE A 37 6.66 -10.87 -18.87
N PHE A 38 7.61 -10.95 -17.95
CA PHE A 38 8.68 -9.97 -17.79
C PHE A 38 9.95 -10.37 -18.57
N HIS A 39 9.88 -10.25 -19.91
CA HIS A 39 11.05 -10.58 -20.75
C HIS A 39 12.21 -9.56 -20.61
N HIS A 40 11.94 -8.33 -20.15
CA HIS A 40 12.95 -7.26 -20.14
C HIS A 40 13.55 -6.94 -18.75
N SER A 41 12.95 -7.37 -17.62
CA SER A 41 13.54 -7.22 -16.29
C SER A 41 13.02 -8.26 -15.27
N GLN A 42 13.35 -9.51 -15.52
CA GLN A 42 12.96 -10.65 -14.66
C GLN A 42 13.33 -10.44 -13.16
N LYS A 43 14.46 -9.77 -12.89
CA LYS A 43 14.92 -9.50 -11.52
C LYS A 43 13.99 -8.56 -10.76
N PHE A 44 13.47 -7.52 -11.40
CA PHE A 44 12.55 -6.58 -10.77
C PHE A 44 11.16 -7.20 -10.51
N GLY A 45 10.67 -7.99 -11.45
CA GLY A 45 9.42 -8.72 -11.28
C GLY A 45 9.46 -9.71 -10.12
N ALA A 46 10.57 -10.47 -10.00
CA ALA A 46 10.77 -11.40 -8.91
C ALA A 46 10.88 -10.71 -7.54
N PHE A 47 11.63 -9.60 -7.47
CA PHE A 47 11.75 -8.81 -6.23
C PHE A 47 10.39 -8.24 -5.79
N TYR A 48 9.63 -7.68 -6.73
CA TYR A 48 8.30 -7.14 -6.46
C TYR A 48 7.33 -8.22 -5.96
N SER A 49 7.33 -9.39 -6.61
CA SER A 49 6.48 -10.52 -6.18
C SER A 49 6.85 -11.00 -4.79
N LEU A 50 8.13 -11.10 -4.50
CA LEU A 50 8.61 -11.47 -3.17
C LEU A 50 8.15 -10.46 -2.12
N ALA A 51 8.28 -9.16 -2.41
CA ALA A 51 7.82 -8.11 -1.51
C ALA A 51 6.30 -8.21 -1.23
N VAL A 52 5.48 -8.43 -2.26
CA VAL A 52 4.02 -8.60 -2.08
C VAL A 52 3.70 -9.83 -1.25
N ILE A 53 4.40 -10.97 -1.47
CA ILE A 53 4.22 -12.19 -0.69
C ILE A 53 4.56 -11.93 0.79
N VAL A 54 5.71 -11.32 1.05
CA VAL A 54 6.15 -11.01 2.42
C VAL A 54 5.17 -10.08 3.12
N CYS A 55 4.73 -9.01 2.45
CA CYS A 55 3.71 -8.10 2.98
C CYS A 55 2.39 -8.82 3.27
N GLY A 56 1.94 -9.70 2.38
CA GLY A 56 0.73 -10.48 2.57
C GLY A 56 0.80 -11.41 3.78
N VAL A 57 1.92 -12.12 3.95
CA VAL A 57 2.16 -12.99 5.11
C VAL A 57 2.20 -12.18 6.41
N ILE A 58 2.88 -11.03 6.42
CA ILE A 58 2.93 -10.16 7.60
C ILE A 58 1.52 -9.66 7.95
N PHE A 59 0.77 -9.20 6.95
CA PHE A 59 -0.59 -8.70 7.15
C PHE A 59 -1.53 -9.79 7.68
N TYR A 60 -1.42 -11.02 7.17
CA TYR A 60 -2.16 -12.17 7.67
C TYR A 60 -1.81 -12.49 9.14
N LYS A 61 -0.53 -12.48 9.50
CA LYS A 61 -0.11 -12.64 10.90
C LYS A 61 -0.66 -11.57 11.81
N VAL A 62 -0.60 -10.31 11.40
CA VAL A 62 -1.20 -9.19 12.15
C VAL A 62 -2.69 -9.44 12.38
N ARG A 63 -3.41 -9.92 11.37
CA ARG A 63 -4.84 -10.24 11.48
C ARG A 63 -5.13 -11.34 12.49
N LEU A 64 -4.33 -12.43 12.48
CA LEU A 64 -4.51 -13.59 13.36
C LEU A 64 -4.05 -13.31 14.80
N GLU A 65 -2.87 -12.73 14.96
CA GLU A 65 -2.23 -12.57 16.26
C GLU A 65 -2.70 -11.31 17.01
N LEU A 66 -2.89 -10.20 16.29
CA LEU A 66 -3.23 -8.90 16.89
C LEU A 66 -4.71 -8.53 16.71
N GLY A 67 -5.43 -9.22 15.85
CA GLY A 67 -6.88 -9.08 15.70
C GLY A 67 -7.34 -7.92 14.81
N LEU A 68 -8.67 -7.67 14.86
CA LEU A 68 -9.35 -6.76 13.94
C LEU A 68 -8.94 -5.30 14.11
N TYR A 69 -8.75 -4.82 15.33
CA TYR A 69 -8.40 -3.42 15.59
C TYR A 69 -7.07 -3.01 14.97
N HIS A 70 -6.03 -3.84 15.11
CA HIS A 70 -4.72 -3.59 14.48
C HIS A 70 -4.80 -3.65 12.95
N THR A 71 -5.58 -4.56 12.41
CA THR A 71 -5.80 -4.69 10.96
C THR A 71 -6.51 -3.44 10.41
N ALA A 72 -7.59 -3.01 11.07
CA ALA A 72 -8.34 -1.81 10.68
C ALA A 72 -7.48 -0.54 10.80
N TRP A 73 -6.67 -0.44 11.84
CA TRP A 73 -5.71 0.65 12.01
C TRP A 73 -4.68 0.70 10.87
N LEU A 74 -4.07 -0.43 10.50
CA LEU A 74 -3.11 -0.47 9.39
C LEU A 74 -3.73 -0.07 8.05
N ILE A 75 -4.92 -0.59 7.73
CA ILE A 75 -5.64 -0.20 6.51
C ILE A 75 -6.00 1.30 6.58
N GLY A 76 -6.51 1.75 7.73
CA GLY A 76 -6.91 3.12 7.94
C GLY A 76 -5.76 4.12 7.77
N ILE A 77 -4.54 3.78 8.21
CA ILE A 77 -3.35 4.62 7.98
C ILE A 77 -3.18 4.91 6.50
N VAL A 78 -3.23 3.89 5.62
CA VAL A 78 -3.04 4.06 4.18
C VAL A 78 -4.16 4.91 3.60
N VAL A 79 -5.43 4.57 3.89
CA VAL A 79 -6.61 5.28 3.38
C VAL A 79 -6.60 6.75 3.80
N VAL A 80 -6.32 7.03 5.08
CA VAL A 80 -6.29 8.41 5.61
C VAL A 80 -5.12 9.19 5.00
N THR A 81 -3.93 8.57 4.89
CA THR A 81 -2.75 9.20 4.27
C THR A 81 -3.06 9.65 2.85
N ASP A 82 -3.62 8.77 2.02
CA ASP A 82 -3.86 9.05 0.61
C ASP A 82 -5.01 10.04 0.43
N THR A 83 -6.10 9.87 1.16
CA THR A 83 -7.27 10.75 1.07
C THR A 83 -6.94 12.16 1.54
N ALA A 84 -6.35 12.32 2.73
CA ALA A 84 -5.97 13.62 3.26
C ALA A 84 -4.88 14.27 2.40
N GLY A 85 -3.88 13.49 1.99
CA GLY A 85 -2.80 13.95 1.12
C GLY A 85 -3.31 14.46 -0.22
N TYR A 86 -4.28 13.76 -0.83
CA TYR A 86 -4.91 14.19 -2.08
C TYR A 86 -5.76 15.45 -1.90
N LEU A 87 -6.67 15.45 -0.93
CA LEU A 87 -7.59 16.57 -0.71
C LEU A 87 -6.86 17.86 -0.37
N ILE A 88 -6.00 17.81 0.66
CA ILE A 88 -5.29 19.01 1.14
C ILE A 88 -4.22 19.43 0.14
N GLY A 89 -3.52 18.47 -0.47
CA GLY A 89 -2.55 18.77 -1.52
C GLY A 89 -3.16 19.46 -2.74
N ARG A 90 -4.42 19.14 -3.07
CA ARG A 90 -5.16 19.81 -4.13
C ARG A 90 -5.67 21.20 -3.74
N ILE A 91 -6.13 21.39 -2.50
CA ILE A 91 -6.69 22.65 -2.00
C ILE A 91 -5.56 23.66 -1.76
N LEU A 92 -4.53 23.29 -1.02
CA LEU A 92 -3.43 24.18 -0.65
C LEU A 92 -2.38 24.31 -1.75
N GLY A 93 -2.23 23.28 -2.60
CA GLY A 93 -1.21 23.28 -3.64
C GLY A 93 0.20 23.32 -3.05
N GLY A 94 1.11 24.05 -3.71
CA GLY A 94 2.48 24.25 -3.27
C GLY A 94 3.53 23.46 -4.07
N PRO A 95 4.79 23.45 -3.61
CA PRO A 95 5.89 22.82 -4.33
C PRO A 95 5.65 21.32 -4.49
N LYS A 96 6.01 20.83 -5.68
CA LYS A 96 5.87 19.40 -6.01
C LYS A 96 6.99 18.58 -5.38
N VAL A 97 6.67 17.39 -4.87
CA VAL A 97 7.67 16.50 -4.26
C VAL A 97 8.59 15.90 -5.32
N PHE A 98 8.03 15.30 -6.36
CA PHE A 98 8.77 14.72 -7.49
C PHE A 98 8.05 14.99 -8.81
N PRO A 99 8.29 16.17 -9.46
CA PRO A 99 7.57 16.58 -10.68
C PRO A 99 7.64 15.57 -11.83
N ARG A 100 8.76 14.88 -11.97
CA ARG A 100 8.99 13.91 -13.05
C ARG A 100 8.31 12.56 -12.85
N ILE A 101 8.03 12.16 -11.60
CA ILE A 101 7.48 10.84 -11.25
C ILE A 101 5.99 10.97 -10.99
N SER A 102 5.60 11.90 -10.12
CA SER A 102 4.22 12.17 -9.72
C SER A 102 3.97 13.69 -9.71
N PRO A 103 3.49 14.26 -10.83
CA PRO A 103 3.31 15.71 -10.97
C PRO A 103 2.21 16.29 -10.07
N ASN A 104 1.34 15.44 -9.52
CA ASN A 104 0.23 15.87 -8.67
C ASN A 104 0.54 15.88 -7.18
N LYS A 105 1.60 15.20 -6.73
CA LYS A 105 1.97 15.15 -5.30
C LYS A 105 2.67 16.45 -4.87
N THR A 106 2.17 17.06 -3.80
CA THR A 106 2.68 18.29 -3.19
C THR A 106 3.21 18.03 -1.78
N TRP A 107 4.15 18.85 -1.31
CA TRP A 107 4.64 18.79 0.08
C TRP A 107 3.55 19.07 1.10
N SER A 108 2.62 19.99 0.78
CA SER A 108 1.43 20.24 1.61
C SER A 108 0.59 18.97 1.80
N GLY A 109 0.39 18.19 0.74
CA GLY A 109 -0.32 16.90 0.82
C GLY A 109 0.43 15.86 1.65
N VAL A 110 1.76 15.77 1.54
CA VAL A 110 2.59 14.84 2.34
C VAL A 110 2.44 15.15 3.83
N LEU A 111 2.61 16.40 4.22
CA LEU A 111 2.50 16.82 5.63
C LEU A 111 1.07 16.64 6.16
N ALA A 112 0.08 16.94 5.34
CA ALA A 112 -1.33 16.74 5.70
C ALA A 112 -1.65 15.26 5.94
N GLY A 113 -1.09 14.34 5.14
CA GLY A 113 -1.22 12.90 5.35
C GLY A 113 -0.67 12.49 6.71
N TRP A 114 0.53 12.91 7.08
CA TRP A 114 1.14 12.61 8.38
C TRP A 114 0.34 13.16 9.56
N PHE A 115 -0.10 14.41 9.46
CA PHE A 115 -0.91 15.04 10.48
C PHE A 115 -2.27 14.34 10.68
N SER A 116 -2.94 14.03 9.57
CA SER A 116 -4.24 13.34 9.62
C SER A 116 -4.13 11.93 10.20
N VAL A 117 -3.04 11.21 9.90
CA VAL A 117 -2.76 9.90 10.49
C VAL A 117 -2.48 10.01 11.99
N GLY A 118 -1.81 11.06 12.44
CA GLY A 118 -1.64 11.31 13.87
C GLY A 118 -2.98 11.43 14.60
N ILE A 119 -3.91 12.21 14.05
CA ILE A 119 -5.28 12.34 14.59
C ILE A 119 -6.04 11.02 14.49
N PHE A 120 -5.99 10.32 13.34
CA PHE A 120 -6.66 9.04 13.16
C PHE A 120 -6.18 8.01 14.19
N SER A 121 -4.88 7.92 14.42
CA SER A 121 -4.30 6.96 15.35
C SER A 121 -4.69 7.25 16.80
N TRP A 122 -5.00 8.48 17.13
CA TRP A 122 -5.54 8.83 18.46
C TRP A 122 -6.82 8.05 18.78
N PHE A 123 -7.72 7.86 17.82
CA PHE A 123 -8.96 7.11 18.04
C PHE A 123 -8.74 5.61 18.24
N PHE A 124 -7.59 5.08 17.83
CA PHE A 124 -7.27 3.65 17.96
C PHE A 124 -6.41 3.33 19.18
N VAL A 125 -5.78 4.33 19.79
CA VAL A 125 -4.79 4.11 20.84
C VAL A 125 -5.34 3.37 22.05
N GLU A 126 -6.54 3.69 22.48
CA GLU A 126 -7.18 3.07 23.65
C GLU A 126 -7.44 1.56 23.47
N ASN A 127 -7.66 1.11 22.22
CA ASN A 127 -7.95 -0.27 21.92
C ASN A 127 -6.71 -1.10 21.53
N ILE A 128 -5.57 -0.43 21.25
CA ILE A 128 -4.38 -1.08 20.68
C ILE A 128 -3.18 -0.97 21.62
N ALA A 129 -2.99 0.18 22.26
CA ALA A 129 -1.77 0.45 23.01
C ALA A 129 -2.06 0.80 24.47
N PRO A 130 -1.22 0.34 25.41
CA PRO A 130 -1.23 0.81 26.79
C PRO A 130 -0.96 2.34 26.87
N GLU A 131 -1.50 3.01 27.88
CA GLU A 131 -1.37 4.47 28.04
C GLU A 131 0.08 4.97 28.01
N ASN A 132 1.02 4.22 28.56
CA ASN A 132 2.43 4.56 28.56
C ASN A 132 3.11 4.48 27.19
N LEU A 133 2.46 3.92 26.17
CA LEU A 133 3.00 3.77 24.81
C LEU A 133 2.35 4.71 23.78
N PHE A 134 1.47 5.62 24.23
CA PHE A 134 0.72 6.54 23.38
C PHE A 134 1.59 7.26 22.33
N ILE A 135 2.65 7.93 22.76
CA ILE A 135 3.53 8.70 21.87
C ILE A 135 4.23 7.75 20.87
N LYS A 136 4.66 6.58 21.33
CA LYS A 136 5.28 5.56 20.45
C LYS A 136 4.31 5.08 19.38
N PHE A 137 3.05 4.85 19.74
CA PHE A 137 2.02 4.39 18.82
C PHE A 137 1.75 5.42 17.72
N ILE A 138 1.60 6.69 18.06
CA ILE A 138 1.43 7.77 17.08
C ILE A 138 2.68 7.92 16.20
N SER A 139 3.88 7.86 16.78
CA SER A 139 5.12 7.93 16.01
C SER A 139 5.24 6.79 14.99
N ILE A 140 4.90 5.57 15.39
CA ILE A 140 4.88 4.40 14.49
C ILE A 140 3.87 4.63 13.37
N SER A 141 2.67 5.15 13.66
CA SER A 141 1.65 5.45 12.66
C SER A 141 2.14 6.46 11.61
N ILE A 142 2.83 7.51 12.04
CA ILE A 142 3.41 8.51 11.12
C ILE A 142 4.51 7.89 10.26
N ILE A 143 5.38 7.06 10.85
CA ILE A 143 6.44 6.35 10.10
C ILE A 143 5.83 5.41 9.06
N LEU A 144 4.76 4.68 9.41
CA LEU A 144 4.04 3.82 8.47
C LEU A 144 3.39 4.62 7.33
N SER A 145 2.80 5.77 7.64
CA SER A 145 2.26 6.70 6.65
C SER A 145 3.35 7.18 5.69
N ALA A 146 4.51 7.58 6.21
CA ALA A 146 5.65 7.99 5.38
C ALA A 146 6.14 6.83 4.50
N ALA A 147 6.23 5.62 5.04
CA ALA A 147 6.62 4.42 4.29
C ALA A 147 5.61 4.10 3.17
N ALA A 148 4.30 4.22 3.43
CA ALA A 148 3.25 4.05 2.42
C ALA A 148 3.39 5.06 1.28
N GLN A 149 3.64 6.34 1.58
CA GLN A 149 3.86 7.38 0.58
C GLN A 149 5.13 7.12 -0.26
N ILE A 150 6.21 6.64 0.36
CA ILE A 150 7.44 6.24 -0.36
C ILE A 150 7.14 5.05 -1.28
N GLY A 151 6.40 4.06 -0.80
CA GLY A 151 5.99 2.90 -1.60
C GLY A 151 5.21 3.29 -2.85
N ASP A 152 4.23 4.19 -2.72
CA ASP A 152 3.48 4.71 -3.86
C ASP A 152 4.38 5.50 -4.84
N MET A 153 5.36 6.26 -4.35
CA MET A 153 6.34 6.94 -5.21
C MET A 153 7.22 5.95 -5.98
N ILE A 154 7.69 4.89 -5.31
CA ILE A 154 8.47 3.83 -5.96
C ILE A 154 7.64 3.15 -7.05
N GLN A 155 6.39 2.81 -6.77
CA GLN A 155 5.48 2.21 -7.73
C GLN A 155 5.21 3.13 -8.91
N SER A 156 4.98 4.42 -8.66
CA SER A 156 4.82 5.43 -9.70
C SER A 156 6.07 5.56 -10.57
N HIS A 157 7.27 5.53 -9.97
CA HIS A 157 8.53 5.55 -10.72
C HIS A 157 8.69 4.32 -11.63
N LEU A 158 8.36 3.13 -11.12
CA LEU A 158 8.41 1.89 -11.90
C LEU A 158 7.45 1.92 -13.08
N LYS A 159 6.24 2.48 -12.91
CA LYS A 159 5.28 2.67 -14.02
C LYS A 159 5.87 3.58 -15.11
N ARG A 160 6.44 4.73 -14.74
CA ARG A 160 7.07 5.66 -15.70
C ARG A 160 8.26 5.07 -16.42
N ARG A 161 9.07 4.26 -15.73
CA ARG A 161 10.22 3.58 -16.35
C ARG A 161 9.82 2.54 -17.40
N ASN A 162 8.60 2.03 -17.34
CA ASN A 162 8.04 1.12 -18.34
C ASN A 162 7.10 1.84 -19.34
N ASP A 163 7.18 3.17 -19.43
CA ASP A 163 6.38 4.03 -20.32
C ASP A 163 4.85 3.83 -20.19
N VAL A 164 4.40 3.40 -19.00
CA VAL A 164 2.97 3.24 -18.70
C VAL A 164 2.54 4.19 -17.59
N LYS A 165 1.31 4.67 -17.69
CA LYS A 165 0.68 5.51 -16.66
C LYS A 165 -0.19 4.67 -15.74
N ASP A 166 -1.03 3.85 -16.31
CA ASP A 166 -2.01 3.05 -15.61
C ASP A 166 -1.63 1.57 -15.67
N SER A 167 -1.91 0.84 -14.59
CA SER A 167 -1.49 -0.55 -14.46
C SER A 167 -2.27 -1.52 -15.35
N SER A 168 -3.51 -1.22 -15.70
CA SER A 168 -4.31 -1.92 -16.71
C SER A 168 -5.58 -1.12 -17.03
N GLY A 169 -6.37 -1.57 -18.02
CA GLY A 169 -7.68 -1.01 -18.32
C GLY A 169 -8.85 -1.80 -17.71
N LEU A 170 -8.62 -2.54 -16.62
CA LEU A 170 -9.64 -3.41 -16.02
C LEU A 170 -10.79 -2.65 -15.36
N LEU A 171 -10.52 -1.48 -14.81
CA LEU A 171 -11.53 -0.63 -14.18
C LEU A 171 -11.74 0.62 -15.04
N PRO A 172 -12.89 0.76 -15.74
CA PRO A 172 -13.18 1.94 -16.54
C PRO A 172 -13.07 3.23 -15.72
N GLY A 173 -12.22 4.16 -16.15
CA GLY A 173 -12.00 5.46 -15.48
C GLY A 173 -11.06 5.46 -14.26
N HIS A 174 -10.62 4.28 -13.77
CA HIS A 174 -9.72 4.16 -12.60
C HIS A 174 -8.39 3.47 -12.92
N GLY A 175 -8.25 2.89 -14.13
CA GLY A 175 -7.03 2.16 -14.51
C GLY A 175 -7.04 0.70 -14.08
N GLY A 176 -5.95 0.21 -13.53
CA GLY A 176 -5.83 -1.15 -13.02
C GLY A 176 -6.06 -1.23 -11.52
N PHE A 177 -6.17 -2.45 -11.04
CA PHE A 177 -6.37 -2.77 -9.62
C PHE A 177 -5.21 -2.29 -8.70
N MET A 178 -4.08 -1.91 -9.27
CA MET A 178 -2.89 -1.43 -8.55
C MET A 178 -2.70 0.10 -8.67
N ASP A 179 -3.62 0.78 -9.33
CA ASP A 179 -3.56 2.23 -9.52
C ASP A 179 -4.37 2.97 -8.46
#